data_96f03ea2f79d2bfa2af1cf70293f0172
#
_entry.id   96f03ea2f79d2bfa2af1cf70293f0172
#
_cell.length_a   1.000
_cell.length_b   1.000
_cell.length_c   1.000
_cell.angle_alpha   90.00
_cell.angle_beta   90.00
_cell.angle_gamma   90.00
#
_symmetry.space_group_name_H-M   'P 1'
#
loop_
_entity.id
_entity.type
_entity.pdbx_description
1 polymer ?
#
loop_
_entity_poly.entity_id
_entity_poly.type
_entity_poly.pdbx_seq_one_letter_code
_entity_poly.pdbx_strand_id
1 'polypeptide(L)'
;MAAAHYDLVVIGTGSGNSLFDERFDNLKIALCEDKIFGGTCLNVGCIPTKMFVYPADRIHDLYDIDRLGVNAHVNNIRWDEIVNRVWNRIDPIAAACLLY
;
A
#
# COMPACT_ATOMS: atom_id res chain seq x y z
N MET A 1 33.38 -16.30 10.34
CA MET A 1 32.10 -16.69 9.73
C MET A 1 32.26 -16.68 8.21
N ALA A 2 31.80 -17.72 7.53
CA ALA A 2 31.80 -17.72 6.08
C ALA A 2 30.81 -16.64 5.59
N ALA A 3 31.23 -15.81 4.62
CA ALA A 3 30.35 -14.85 4.01
C ALA A 3 29.27 -15.58 3.18
N ALA A 4 28.02 -15.21 3.34
CA ALA A 4 26.97 -15.70 2.46
C ALA A 4 27.18 -15.15 1.06
N HIS A 5 27.13 -16.02 0.05
CA HIS A 5 27.26 -15.63 -1.34
C HIS A 5 25.90 -15.67 -2.02
N TYR A 6 25.58 -14.62 -2.78
CA TYR A 6 24.34 -14.47 -3.55
C TYR A 6 24.69 -14.09 -4.99
N ASP A 7 23.91 -14.59 -5.95
CA ASP A 7 24.06 -14.27 -7.36
C ASP A 7 23.49 -12.88 -7.68
N LEU A 8 22.47 -12.49 -6.95
CA LEU A 8 21.80 -11.19 -7.11
C LEU A 8 21.39 -10.64 -5.75
N VAL A 9 21.59 -9.35 -5.54
CA VAL A 9 21.08 -8.63 -4.37
C VAL A 9 20.12 -7.56 -4.83
N VAL A 10 18.91 -7.56 -4.26
CA VAL A 10 17.85 -6.58 -4.54
C VAL A 10 17.67 -5.73 -3.32
N ILE A 11 17.70 -4.41 -3.51
CA ILE A 11 17.50 -3.42 -2.46
C ILE A 11 16.11 -2.83 -2.62
N GLY A 12 15.26 -3.01 -1.59
CA GLY A 12 13.88 -2.58 -1.57
C GLY A 12 12.89 -3.67 -1.98
N THR A 13 11.67 -3.58 -1.46
CA THR A 13 10.60 -4.58 -1.61
C THR A 13 9.36 -4.02 -2.31
N GLY A 14 9.56 -3.02 -3.17
CA GLY A 14 8.49 -2.37 -3.92
C GLY A 14 8.02 -3.17 -5.13
N SER A 15 7.11 -2.56 -5.89
CA SER A 15 6.47 -3.17 -7.08
C SER A 15 7.45 -3.55 -8.20
N GLY A 16 8.67 -2.99 -8.20
CA GLY A 16 9.74 -3.39 -9.13
C GLY A 16 10.12 -4.87 -9.01
N ASN A 17 9.87 -5.50 -7.86
CA ASN A 17 10.12 -6.93 -7.66
C ASN A 17 9.17 -7.84 -8.46
N SER A 18 8.11 -7.33 -9.06
CA SER A 18 7.23 -8.09 -9.94
C SER A 18 7.89 -8.56 -11.25
N LEU A 19 9.12 -8.11 -11.52
CA LEU A 19 9.91 -8.58 -12.66
C LEU A 19 10.48 -9.99 -12.48
N PHE A 20 10.53 -10.51 -11.23
CA PHE A 20 11.05 -11.84 -10.97
C PHE A 20 10.05 -12.90 -11.41
N ASP A 21 10.52 -13.80 -12.26
CA ASP A 21 9.79 -14.93 -12.82
C ASP A 21 10.70 -16.15 -12.92
N GLU A 22 10.24 -17.21 -13.58
CA GLU A 22 10.95 -18.47 -13.76
C GLU A 22 12.39 -18.35 -14.32
N ARG A 23 12.73 -17.23 -14.97
CA ARG A 23 14.09 -16.98 -15.46
C ARG A 23 15.10 -16.80 -14.34
N PHE A 24 14.64 -16.50 -13.14
CA PHE A 24 15.45 -16.24 -11.94
C PHE A 24 15.52 -17.43 -10.98
N ASP A 25 14.78 -18.51 -11.23
CA ASP A 25 14.65 -19.66 -10.30
C ASP A 25 15.97 -20.35 -9.95
N ASN A 26 16.97 -20.25 -10.84
CA ASN A 26 18.28 -20.84 -10.61
C ASN A 26 19.27 -19.91 -9.89
N LEU A 27 18.84 -18.69 -9.54
CA LEU A 27 19.68 -17.70 -8.88
C LEU A 27 19.43 -17.69 -7.39
N LYS A 28 20.48 -17.59 -6.61
CA LYS A 28 20.40 -17.33 -5.18
C LYS A 28 20.26 -15.82 -4.95
N ILE A 29 19.04 -15.38 -4.68
CA ILE A 29 18.71 -13.96 -4.57
C ILE A 29 18.61 -13.57 -3.09
N ALA A 30 19.24 -12.44 -2.73
CA ALA A 30 19.01 -11.76 -1.47
C ALA A 30 18.11 -10.54 -1.69
N LEU A 31 17.05 -10.42 -0.91
CA LEU A 31 16.17 -9.27 -0.88
C LEU A 31 16.40 -8.49 0.42
N CYS A 32 16.75 -7.21 0.30
CA CYS A 32 17.07 -6.35 1.43
C CYS A 32 16.06 -5.23 1.56
N GLU A 33 15.53 -5.05 2.76
CA GLU A 33 14.62 -3.96 3.10
C GLU A 33 15.02 -3.38 4.46
N ASP A 34 15.07 -2.06 4.58
CA ASP A 34 15.45 -1.36 5.81
C ASP A 34 14.26 -1.04 6.72
N LYS A 35 13.05 -1.23 6.23
CA LYS A 35 11.80 -0.90 6.94
C LYS A 35 10.79 -2.02 6.86
N ILE A 36 9.59 -1.69 6.41
CA ILE A 36 8.48 -2.64 6.26
C ILE A 36 8.44 -3.16 4.84
N PHE A 37 8.35 -4.47 4.67
CA PHE A 37 8.20 -5.10 3.36
C PHE A 37 6.94 -4.63 2.64
N GLY A 38 6.98 -4.63 1.31
CA GLY A 38 5.87 -4.20 0.45
C GLY A 38 6.11 -2.89 -0.30
N GLY A 39 7.17 -2.16 0.08
CA GLY A 39 7.60 -0.93 -0.59
C GLY A 39 6.77 0.30 -0.28
N THR A 40 7.18 1.43 -0.82
CA THR A 40 6.61 2.75 -0.55
C THR A 40 5.14 2.84 -0.98
N CYS A 41 4.79 2.32 -2.16
CA CYS A 41 3.42 2.43 -2.69
C CYS A 41 2.39 1.78 -1.75
N LEU A 42 2.69 0.58 -1.24
CA LEU A 42 1.80 -0.14 -0.33
C LEU A 42 1.72 0.55 1.04
N ASN A 43 2.87 0.83 1.65
CA ASN A 43 2.94 1.20 3.06
C ASN A 43 2.69 2.69 3.33
N VAL A 44 3.23 3.58 2.50
CA VAL A 44 3.23 5.03 2.76
C VAL A 44 3.00 5.88 1.50
N GLY A 45 2.53 5.28 0.43
CA GLY A 45 2.36 5.94 -0.87
C GLY A 45 0.96 5.78 -1.47
N CYS A 46 0.89 5.17 -2.64
CA CYS A 46 -0.31 5.13 -3.50
C CYS A 46 -1.53 4.54 -2.80
N ILE A 47 -1.36 3.43 -2.09
CA ILE A 47 -2.48 2.70 -1.48
C ILE A 47 -3.12 3.50 -0.35
N PRO A 48 -2.39 3.92 0.72
CA PRO A 48 -3.01 4.71 1.77
C PRO A 48 -3.52 6.05 1.25
N THR A 49 -2.81 6.71 0.34
CA THR A 49 -3.24 7.98 -0.24
C THR A 49 -4.61 7.84 -0.89
N LYS A 50 -4.81 6.85 -1.77
CA LYS A 50 -6.10 6.64 -2.42
C LYS A 50 -7.21 6.29 -1.43
N MET A 51 -6.88 5.50 -0.41
CA MET A 51 -7.86 5.13 0.63
C MET A 51 -8.31 6.31 1.50
N PHE A 52 -7.45 7.31 1.69
CA PHE A 52 -7.82 8.55 2.40
C PHE A 52 -8.53 9.56 1.48
N VAL A 53 -8.07 9.72 0.25
CA VAL A 53 -8.64 10.67 -0.71
C VAL A 53 -10.05 10.27 -1.14
N TYR A 54 -10.31 8.97 -1.34
CA TYR A 54 -11.61 8.51 -1.84
C TYR A 54 -12.82 8.95 -0.98
N PRO A 55 -12.83 8.80 0.36
CA PRO A 55 -13.92 9.35 1.17
C PRO A 55 -13.99 10.88 1.14
N ALA A 56 -12.87 11.58 1.00
CA ALA A 56 -12.86 13.03 0.86
C ALA A 56 -13.53 13.47 -0.46
N ASP A 57 -13.26 12.77 -1.56
CA ASP A 57 -13.94 13.00 -2.84
C ASP A 57 -15.46 12.81 -2.72
N ARG A 58 -15.91 11.77 -1.98
CA ARG A 58 -17.36 11.54 -1.77
C ARG A 58 -18.01 12.64 -0.96
N ILE A 59 -17.30 13.22 0.00
CA ILE A 59 -17.79 14.39 0.73
C ILE A 59 -17.82 15.63 -0.18
N HIS A 60 -16.79 15.80 -1.00
CA HIS A 60 -16.73 16.92 -1.94
C HIS A 60 -17.90 16.90 -2.94
N ASP A 61 -18.27 15.73 -3.44
CA ASP A 61 -19.42 15.58 -4.34
C ASP A 61 -20.73 16.10 -3.72
N LEU A 62 -20.87 16.06 -2.38
CA LEU A 62 -22.06 16.56 -1.71
C LEU A 62 -22.21 18.09 -1.77
N TYR A 63 -21.12 18.83 -1.96
CA TYR A 63 -21.21 20.30 -2.08
C TYR A 63 -21.86 20.74 -3.38
N ASP A 64 -21.76 19.94 -4.43
CA ASP A 64 -22.34 20.24 -5.73
C ASP A 64 -23.73 19.63 -5.98
N ILE A 65 -24.17 18.76 -5.09
CA ILE A 65 -25.39 17.96 -5.32
C ILE A 65 -26.68 18.80 -5.22
N ASP A 66 -26.62 19.96 -4.54
CA ASP A 66 -27.76 20.89 -4.41
C ASP A 66 -28.24 21.38 -5.79
N ARG A 67 -27.33 21.61 -6.73
CA ARG A 67 -27.67 21.99 -8.12
C ARG A 67 -28.51 20.95 -8.86
N LEU A 68 -28.54 19.71 -8.35
CA LEU A 68 -29.34 18.61 -8.88
C LEU A 68 -30.67 18.43 -8.15
N GLY A 69 -31.00 19.37 -7.23
CA GLY A 69 -32.24 19.34 -6.43
C GLY A 69 -32.17 18.42 -5.22
N VAL A 70 -30.96 18.03 -4.78
CA VAL A 70 -30.77 17.17 -3.61
C VAL A 70 -30.08 17.96 -2.50
N ASN A 71 -30.76 18.15 -1.38
CA ASN A 71 -30.17 18.75 -0.19
C ASN A 71 -29.49 17.66 0.65
N ALA A 72 -28.16 17.73 0.75
CA ALA A 72 -27.37 16.80 1.54
C ALA A 72 -26.36 17.54 2.42
N HIS A 73 -26.06 16.98 3.57
CA HIS A 73 -25.04 17.52 4.47
C HIS A 73 -24.33 16.37 5.21
N VAL A 74 -23.08 16.63 5.58
CA VAL A 74 -22.27 15.70 6.37
C VAL A 74 -22.53 15.98 7.85
N ASN A 75 -23.10 15.04 8.57
CA ASN A 75 -23.36 15.17 10.00
C ASN A 75 -22.10 14.92 10.84
N ASN A 76 -21.28 13.95 10.44
CA ASN A 76 -20.08 13.57 11.15
C ASN A 76 -19.08 12.85 10.24
N ILE A 77 -17.79 13.00 10.53
CA ILE A 77 -16.71 12.24 9.91
C ILE A 77 -16.07 11.37 10.99
N ARG A 78 -16.25 10.06 10.89
CA ARG A 78 -15.68 9.09 11.84
C ARG A 78 -14.22 8.79 11.43
N TRP A 79 -13.35 9.71 11.79
CA TRP A 79 -11.95 9.67 11.38
C TRP A 79 -11.23 8.38 11.79
N ASP A 80 -11.46 7.92 13.03
CA ASP A 80 -10.84 6.69 13.52
C ASP A 80 -11.23 5.47 12.70
N GLU A 81 -12.46 5.39 12.21
CA GLU A 81 -12.90 4.31 11.34
C GLU A 81 -12.22 4.38 9.95
N ILE A 82 -12.02 5.59 9.43
CA ILE A 82 -11.27 5.77 8.18
C ILE A 82 -9.83 5.27 8.35
N VAL A 83 -9.15 5.70 9.40
CA VAL A 83 -7.77 5.30 9.72
C VAL A 83 -7.67 3.79 9.91
N ASN A 84 -8.55 3.22 10.74
CA ASN A 84 -8.56 1.78 11.00
C ASN A 84 -8.80 0.96 9.73
N ARG A 85 -9.69 1.40 8.85
CA ARG A 85 -9.93 0.76 7.55
C ARG A 85 -8.69 0.74 6.67
N VAL A 86 -7.91 1.82 6.68
CA VAL A 86 -6.67 1.91 5.89
C VAL A 86 -5.64 0.90 6.39
N TRP A 87 -5.33 0.93 7.67
CA TRP A 87 -4.26 0.10 8.22
C TRP A 87 -4.66 -1.37 8.35
N ASN A 88 -5.92 -1.68 8.68
CA ASN A 88 -6.42 -3.06 8.65
C ASN A 88 -6.38 -3.69 7.24
N ARG A 89 -6.27 -2.89 6.19
CA ARG A 89 -6.05 -3.38 4.82
C ARG A 89 -4.58 -3.53 4.49
N ILE A 90 -3.76 -2.56 4.89
CA ILE A 90 -2.33 -2.49 4.50
C ILE A 90 -1.49 -3.46 5.29
N ASP A 91 -1.62 -3.48 6.62
CA ASP A 91 -0.75 -4.26 7.50
C ASP A 91 -0.74 -5.75 7.18
N PRO A 92 -1.88 -6.43 6.92
CA PRO A 92 -1.86 -7.84 6.54
C PRO A 92 -1.16 -8.10 5.20
N ILE A 93 -1.26 -7.18 4.24
CA ILE A 93 -0.59 -7.30 2.95
C ILE A 93 0.93 -7.15 3.12
N ALA A 94 1.35 -6.15 3.89
CA ALA A 94 2.77 -5.94 4.20
C ALA A 94 3.36 -7.15 4.94
N ALA A 95 2.64 -7.71 5.90
CA ALA A 95 3.05 -8.92 6.61
C ALA A 95 3.15 -10.14 5.67
N ALA A 96 2.24 -10.27 4.70
CA ALA A 96 2.29 -11.36 3.72
C ALA A 96 3.52 -11.26 2.78
N CYS A 97 4.03 -10.06 2.51
CA CYS A 97 5.24 -9.87 1.71
C CYS A 97 6.51 -10.45 2.36
N LEU A 98 6.49 -10.79 3.64
CA LEU A 98 7.59 -11.46 4.35
C LEU A 98 7.64 -12.99 4.09
N LEU A 99 6.62 -13.55 3.46
CA LEU A 99 6.47 -15.01 3.31
C LEU A 99 6.98 -15.55 1.95
N TYR A 100 7.59 -14.71 1.12
CA TYR A 100 8.11 -15.07 -0.21
C TYR A 100 9.61 -15.02 -0.26
#